data_3beb25f51ebad09822c337ea778bd8d6
#
_entry.id   3beb25f51ebad09822c337ea778bd8d6
#
_cell.length_a   1.000
_cell.length_b   1.000
_cell.length_c   1.000
_cell.angle_alpha   90.00
_cell.angle_beta   90.00
_cell.angle_gamma   90.00
#
_symmetry.space_group_name_H-M   'P 1'
#
loop_
_entity.id
_entity.type
_entity.pdbx_description
1 polymer ?
#
loop_
_entity_poly.entity_id
_entity_poly.type
_entity_poly.pdbx_seq_one_letter_code
_entity_poly.pdbx_strand_id
1 'polypeptide(L)'
;MGNTTGYISCDYVTIADENQSSNPIVKETPLIQSSHTGEDIVAKAEEYLGVPYLWGGFTPVGFDCSGLAQYVYKQLGISLERSTYYQVHQGIIVDRNQLKPGDLIFFTTNDDDPNDISHVGIYKGNDLFIQAPQPGDCVRVSNLNSAYYSNRYYVAKRIIK
;
A
#
# COMPACT_ATOMS: atom_id res chain seq x y z
N MET A 1 -10.57 -4.83 19.97
CA MET A 1 -10.21 -4.61 19.66
C MET A 1 -9.73 -4.42 19.30
N GLY A 2 -9.75 -4.55 19.14
CA GLY A 2 -9.24 -4.53 18.57
C GLY A 2 -8.76 -4.19 18.10
N ASN A 3 -8.78 -4.34 17.86
CA ASN A 3 -8.32 -4.13 17.24
C ASN A 3 -7.89 -3.89 16.73
N THR A 4 -8.02 -4.10 16.62
CA THR A 4 -7.63 -3.93 15.97
C THR A 4 -7.24 -3.36 15.57
N THR A 5 -7.39 -3.54 15.52
CA THR A 5 -7.05 -3.02 15.01
C THR A 5 -6.55 -2.26 14.71
N GLY A 6 -6.26 -2.09 14.62
CA GLY A 6 -5.82 -1.49 14.13
C GLY A 6 -5.43 -1.22 13.44
N TYR A 7 -5.37 -1.65 13.15
CA TYR A 7 -4.99 -1.57 12.30
C TYR A 7 -5.24 -1.28 11.39
N ILE A 8 -5.52 -1.55 11.40
CA ILE A 8 -5.75 -1.51 10.57
C ILE A 8 -5.99 -0.78 9.87
N SER A 9 -6.05 -0.67 9.91
CA SER A 9 -6.09 -0.04 9.33
C SER A 9 -5.89 1.04 8.84
N CYS A 10 -5.36 0.95 8.42
CA CYS A 10 -5.14 2.03 7.70
C CYS A 10 -6.26 2.49 6.97
N ASP A 11 -7.26 2.04 6.95
CA ASP A 11 -8.29 2.55 6.23
C ASP A 11 -9.49 2.39 6.80
N TYR A 12 -9.71 2.51 7.31
CA TYR A 12 -10.80 2.46 7.71
C TYR A 12 -11.78 3.13 7.23
N VAL A 13 -12.16 3.36 6.80
CA VAL A 13 -12.96 3.88 6.25
C VAL A 13 -13.95 3.47 5.72
N THR A 14 -14.10 3.08 5.62
CA THR A 14 -14.74 2.79 5.00
C THR A 14 -15.71 2.37 4.88
N ILE A 15 -15.98 2.52 5.10
CA ILE A 15 -16.77 2.08 5.02
C ILE A 15 -17.56 1.97 4.30
N ALA A 16 -17.60 2.23 3.96
CA ALA A 16 -18.32 2.17 3.35
C ALA A 16 -18.84 1.47 2.73
N ASP A 17 -18.75 1.17 2.53
CA ASP A 17 -19.18 0.53 1.84
C ASP A 17 -19.64 -0.45 1.85
N GLU A 18 -19.84 -0.51 2.37
CA GLU A 18 -20.39 -1.34 2.56
C GLU A 18 -21.01 -2.03 1.78
N ASN A 19 -21.35 -1.82 1.25
CA ASN A 19 -22.11 -2.46 0.47
C ASN A 19 -21.45 -3.24 -0.43
N GLN A 20 -20.43 -3.32 -0.45
CA GLN A 20 -19.86 -3.94 -1.25
C GLN A 20 -19.79 -5.17 -1.08
N SER A 21 -19.92 -5.67 -0.62
CA SER A 21 -20.07 -6.88 -0.57
C SER A 21 -19.00 -7.71 -0.77
N SER A 22 -19.02 -8.63 -1.13
CA SER A 22 -18.19 -9.72 -1.02
C SER A 22 -17.07 -9.76 -1.93
N ASN A 23 -17.06 -9.32 -3.05
CA ASN A 23 -15.97 -9.31 -4.00
C ASN A 23 -15.84 -7.94 -4.56
N PRO A 24 -15.09 -7.07 -3.87
CA PRO A 24 -14.93 -5.74 -4.40
C PRO A 24 -14.29 -5.81 -5.77
N ILE A 25 -14.89 -5.11 -6.69
CA ILE A 25 -14.32 -4.97 -8.02
C ILE A 25 -13.23 -3.93 -7.95
N VAL A 26 -12.01 -4.35 -8.20
CA VAL A 26 -10.88 -3.44 -8.25
C VAL A 26 -10.90 -2.75 -9.61
N LYS A 27 -11.07 -1.44 -9.58
CA LYS A 27 -11.11 -0.64 -10.80
C LYS A 27 -9.71 -0.36 -11.30
N GLU A 28 -9.63 0.05 -12.55
CA GLU A 28 -8.39 0.50 -13.14
C GLU A 28 -8.54 1.92 -13.65
N THR A 29 -7.47 2.67 -13.59
CA THR A 29 -7.37 3.98 -14.20
C THR A 29 -6.12 4.01 -15.07
N PRO A 30 -6.07 4.91 -16.06
CA PRO A 30 -4.90 4.99 -16.93
C PRO A 30 -3.64 5.30 -16.14
N LEU A 31 -2.52 4.81 -16.65
CA LEU A 31 -1.22 5.13 -16.08
C LEU A 31 -0.96 6.63 -16.18
N ILE A 32 -0.35 7.18 -15.15
CA ILE A 32 0.03 8.59 -15.10
C ILE A 32 1.35 8.76 -15.85
N GLN A 33 1.38 9.72 -16.79
CA GLN A 33 2.62 10.10 -17.42
C GLN A 33 3.50 10.81 -16.39
N SER A 34 4.69 10.31 -16.19
CA SER A 34 5.62 10.88 -15.24
C SER A 34 7.01 10.87 -15.83
N SER A 35 7.84 11.86 -15.47
CA SER A 35 9.25 11.82 -15.79
C SER A 35 10.03 10.97 -14.79
N HIS A 36 9.39 10.56 -13.70
CA HIS A 36 9.99 9.71 -12.70
C HIS A 36 9.71 8.24 -13.00
N THR A 37 10.62 7.38 -12.57
CA THR A 37 10.53 5.95 -12.77
C THR A 37 10.11 5.25 -11.48
N GLY A 38 9.84 3.96 -11.59
CA GLY A 38 9.56 3.15 -10.39
C GLY A 38 10.74 3.13 -9.43
N GLU A 39 11.97 3.18 -9.95
CA GLU A 39 13.16 3.25 -9.12
C GLU A 39 13.23 4.56 -8.33
N ASP A 40 12.75 5.66 -8.91
CA ASP A 40 12.69 6.93 -8.18
C ASP A 40 11.70 6.84 -7.02
N ILE A 41 10.60 6.14 -7.22
CA ILE A 41 9.63 5.91 -6.14
C ILE A 41 10.27 5.11 -5.01
N VAL A 42 10.98 4.04 -5.35
CA VAL A 42 11.67 3.21 -4.36
C VAL A 42 12.72 4.02 -3.61
N ALA A 43 13.56 4.78 -4.34
CA ALA A 43 14.60 5.60 -3.74
C ALA A 43 13.99 6.61 -2.76
N LYS A 44 12.87 7.20 -3.13
CA LYS A 44 12.18 8.14 -2.26
C LYS A 44 11.63 7.44 -1.02
N ALA A 45 11.04 6.27 -1.16
CA ALA A 45 10.53 5.50 -0.03
C ALA A 45 11.65 5.10 0.93
N GLU A 46 12.82 4.78 0.41
CA GLU A 46 13.97 4.38 1.24
C GLU A 46 14.46 5.51 2.15
N GLU A 47 14.19 6.76 1.80
CA GLU A 47 14.55 7.90 2.64
C GLU A 47 13.80 7.88 3.98
N TYR A 48 12.68 7.17 4.04
CA TYR A 48 11.82 7.14 5.23
C TYR A 48 11.93 5.85 6.04
N LEU A 49 12.88 4.97 5.70
CA LEU A 49 13.13 3.77 6.50
C LEU A 49 13.44 4.17 7.94
N GLY A 50 12.81 3.50 8.89
CA GLY A 50 12.99 3.78 10.31
C GLY A 50 12.00 4.80 10.88
N VAL A 51 11.24 5.48 10.06
CA VAL A 51 10.20 6.40 10.56
C VAL A 51 9.13 5.58 11.28
N PRO A 52 8.70 5.99 12.48
CA PRO A 52 7.73 5.20 13.25
C PRO A 52 6.39 5.08 12.54
N TYR A 53 5.73 3.94 12.75
CA TYR A 53 4.34 3.84 12.37
C TYR A 53 3.50 4.78 13.23
N LEU A 54 2.57 5.49 12.59
CA LEU A 54 1.63 6.34 13.29
C LEU A 54 0.26 6.17 12.62
N TRP A 55 -0.72 5.75 13.39
CA TRP A 55 -2.09 5.62 12.90
C TRP A 55 -2.57 6.95 12.35
N GLY A 56 -3.05 6.95 11.12
CA GLY A 56 -3.48 8.18 10.45
C GLY A 56 -2.31 9.05 9.98
N GLY A 57 -1.07 8.61 10.14
CA GLY A 57 0.11 9.39 9.78
C GLY A 57 0.36 9.44 8.31
N PHE A 58 0.78 10.61 7.83
CA PHE A 58 1.08 10.83 6.41
C PHE A 58 2.22 11.84 6.23
N THR A 59 3.09 11.96 7.23
CA THR A 59 4.26 12.85 7.20
C THR A 59 5.46 12.12 7.79
N PRO A 60 6.69 12.66 7.62
CA PRO A 60 7.88 12.03 8.22
C PRO A 60 7.91 11.96 9.75
N VAL A 61 6.94 12.54 10.44
CA VAL A 61 6.77 12.35 11.88
C VAL A 61 6.31 10.92 12.16
N GLY A 62 5.50 10.36 11.28
CA GLY A 62 5.04 8.99 11.35
C GLY A 62 4.10 8.70 10.20
N PHE A 63 4.09 7.46 9.74
CA PHE A 63 3.26 7.02 8.63
C PHE A 63 2.41 5.82 8.99
N ASP A 64 1.19 5.79 8.47
CA ASP A 64 0.51 4.51 8.29
C ASP A 64 0.81 3.98 6.88
N CYS A 65 0.28 2.82 6.53
CA CYS A 65 0.67 2.15 5.29
C CYS A 65 0.32 2.98 4.05
N SER A 66 -0.90 3.45 3.96
CA SER A 66 -1.35 4.23 2.80
C SER A 66 -0.82 5.67 2.85
N GLY A 67 -0.57 6.20 4.04
CA GLY A 67 0.05 7.51 4.21
C GLY A 67 1.48 7.53 3.70
N LEU A 68 2.23 6.46 3.93
CA LEU A 68 3.58 6.33 3.37
C LEU A 68 3.52 6.34 1.84
N ALA A 69 2.67 5.49 1.26
CA ALA A 69 2.54 5.43 -0.19
C ALA A 69 2.13 6.79 -0.76
N GLN A 70 1.10 7.42 -0.17
CA GLN A 70 0.64 8.72 -0.62
C GLN A 70 1.75 9.77 -0.57
N TYR A 71 2.48 9.82 0.54
CA TYR A 71 3.54 10.82 0.73
C TYR A 71 4.68 10.63 -0.26
N VAL A 72 5.15 9.39 -0.43
CA VAL A 72 6.24 9.08 -1.34
C VAL A 72 5.90 9.50 -2.76
N TYR A 73 4.73 9.11 -3.25
CA TYR A 73 4.28 9.46 -4.60
C TYR A 73 4.11 10.97 -4.74
N LYS A 74 3.60 11.64 -3.72
CA LYS A 74 3.41 13.09 -3.73
C LYS A 74 4.74 13.83 -3.89
N GLN A 75 5.81 13.32 -3.29
CA GLN A 75 7.15 13.93 -3.44
C GLN A 75 7.62 13.92 -4.88
N LEU A 76 7.06 13.06 -5.72
CA LEU A 76 7.38 12.97 -7.13
C LEU A 76 6.27 13.56 -8.01
N GLY A 77 5.38 14.34 -7.42
CA GLY A 77 4.32 15.03 -8.16
C GLY A 77 3.15 14.14 -8.54
N ILE A 78 3.01 12.98 -7.95
CA ILE A 78 1.96 12.01 -8.28
C ILE A 78 0.96 11.96 -7.14
N SER A 79 -0.32 12.13 -7.46
CA SER A 79 -1.38 12.15 -6.46
C SER A 79 -1.97 10.76 -6.26
N LEU A 80 -1.90 10.26 -5.02
CA LEU A 80 -2.61 9.05 -4.62
C LEU A 80 -3.71 9.42 -3.64
N GLU A 81 -4.74 8.61 -3.61
CA GLU A 81 -5.78 8.72 -2.60
C GLU A 81 -5.21 8.44 -1.22
N ARG A 82 -5.94 8.81 -0.18
CA ARG A 82 -5.41 8.72 1.19
C ARG A 82 -5.42 7.31 1.75
N SER A 83 -6.45 6.52 1.43
CA SER A 83 -6.61 5.21 2.06
C SER A 83 -6.40 4.08 1.07
N THR A 84 -6.02 2.91 1.59
CA THR A 84 -5.87 1.70 0.79
C THR A 84 -7.11 1.39 -0.01
N TYR A 85 -8.26 1.59 0.58
CA TYR A 85 -9.53 1.31 -0.07
C TYR A 85 -9.69 2.03 -1.40
N TYR A 86 -9.23 3.28 -1.47
CA TYR A 86 -9.31 4.07 -2.71
C TYR A 86 -8.06 3.90 -3.57
N GLN A 87 -6.89 3.76 -2.95
CA GLN A 87 -5.63 3.58 -3.70
C GLN A 87 -5.68 2.34 -4.59
N VAL A 88 -6.34 1.29 -4.14
CA VAL A 88 -6.41 0.03 -4.89
C VAL A 88 -7.13 0.19 -6.23
N HIS A 89 -7.90 1.26 -6.40
CA HIS A 89 -8.61 1.51 -7.64
C HIS A 89 -7.84 2.44 -8.59
N GLN A 90 -6.63 2.83 -8.23
CA GLN A 90 -5.80 3.68 -9.08
C GLN A 90 -4.80 2.84 -9.87
N GLY A 91 -4.50 3.27 -11.10
CA GLY A 91 -3.56 2.59 -11.97
C GLY A 91 -4.10 1.30 -12.57
N ILE A 92 -3.20 0.51 -13.12
CA ILE A 92 -3.55 -0.75 -13.78
C ILE A 92 -3.15 -1.93 -12.92
N ILE A 93 -3.87 -3.04 -13.09
CA ILE A 93 -3.53 -4.29 -12.40
C ILE A 93 -2.26 -4.88 -13.02
N VAL A 94 -1.37 -5.37 -12.15
CA VAL A 94 -0.12 -6.01 -12.57
C VAL A 94 -0.08 -7.41 -11.99
N ASP A 95 0.23 -8.38 -12.84
CA ASP A 95 0.42 -9.74 -12.36
C ASP A 95 1.63 -9.83 -11.44
N ARG A 96 1.53 -10.71 -10.46
CA ARG A 96 2.59 -10.86 -9.46
C ARG A 96 3.95 -11.17 -10.09
N ASN A 97 3.97 -11.92 -11.18
CA ASN A 97 5.23 -12.26 -11.86
C ASN A 97 5.73 -11.14 -12.78
N GLN A 98 5.03 -10.02 -12.85
CA GLN A 98 5.42 -8.88 -13.67
C GLN A 98 5.65 -7.63 -12.82
N LEU A 99 5.80 -7.79 -11.51
CA LEU A 99 6.06 -6.69 -10.60
C LEU A 99 7.35 -5.97 -10.95
N LYS A 100 7.31 -4.66 -10.85
CA LYS A 100 8.47 -3.78 -11.04
C LYS A 100 8.60 -2.82 -9.87
N PRO A 101 9.82 -2.35 -9.59
CA PRO A 101 9.99 -1.35 -8.53
C PRO A 101 9.01 -0.19 -8.70
N GLY A 102 8.44 0.25 -7.59
CA GLY A 102 7.45 1.33 -7.57
C GLY A 102 6.00 0.87 -7.64
N ASP A 103 5.74 -0.38 -7.99
CA ASP A 103 4.37 -0.89 -7.99
C ASP A 103 3.83 -0.91 -6.55
N LEU A 104 2.53 -0.68 -6.40
CA LEU A 104 1.86 -0.81 -5.12
C LEU A 104 1.34 -2.24 -4.96
N ILE A 105 1.57 -2.83 -3.80
CA ILE A 105 1.07 -4.17 -3.49
C ILE A 105 0.05 -4.04 -2.37
N PHE A 106 -1.11 -4.63 -2.57
CA PHE A 106 -2.21 -4.58 -1.62
C PHE A 106 -2.42 -5.95 -0.98
N PHE A 107 -2.76 -5.93 0.30
CA PHE A 107 -2.92 -7.14 1.10
C PHE A 107 -4.22 -7.08 1.88
N THR A 108 -4.75 -8.25 2.19
CA THR A 108 -5.87 -8.41 3.11
C THR A 108 -5.31 -8.91 4.44
N THR A 109 -5.07 -8.00 5.37
CA THR A 109 -4.48 -8.35 6.68
C THR A 109 -5.52 -8.51 7.77
N ASN A 110 -6.79 -8.35 7.43
CA ASN A 110 -7.89 -8.57 8.35
C ASN A 110 -8.30 -10.04 8.25
N ASP A 111 -7.96 -10.82 9.25
CA ASP A 111 -8.24 -12.26 9.22
C ASP A 111 -9.73 -12.57 9.31
N ASP A 112 -10.55 -11.61 9.75
CA ASP A 112 -12.00 -11.77 9.83
C ASP A 112 -12.69 -11.48 8.50
N ASP A 113 -12.03 -10.79 7.59
CA ASP A 113 -12.61 -10.48 6.29
C ASP A 113 -11.54 -10.55 5.20
N PRO A 114 -11.48 -11.63 4.46
CA PRO A 114 -10.47 -11.80 3.40
C PRO A 114 -10.66 -10.87 2.21
N ASN A 115 -11.74 -10.10 2.18
CA ASN A 115 -11.96 -9.12 1.12
C ASN A 115 -11.61 -7.69 1.57
N ASP A 116 -11.23 -7.53 2.83
CA ASP A 116 -10.87 -6.22 3.36
C ASP A 116 -9.44 -5.88 2.94
N ILE A 117 -9.31 -5.02 1.94
CA ILE A 117 -8.00 -4.58 1.44
C ILE A 117 -7.47 -3.54 2.42
N SER A 118 -6.74 -4.01 3.40
CA SER A 118 -6.42 -3.25 4.59
C SER A 118 -4.97 -2.79 4.67
N HIS A 119 -4.12 -3.18 3.72
CA HIS A 119 -2.70 -2.85 3.79
C HIS A 119 -2.10 -2.64 2.41
N VAL A 120 -1.08 -1.79 2.35
CA VAL A 120 -0.38 -1.49 1.10
C VAL A 120 1.12 -1.33 1.37
N GLY A 121 1.92 -1.74 0.41
CA GLY A 121 3.36 -1.51 0.40
C GLY A 121 3.86 -1.13 -0.99
N ILE A 122 5.08 -0.67 -1.07
CA ILE A 122 5.74 -0.26 -2.32
C ILE A 122 6.76 -1.32 -2.70
N TYR A 123 6.56 -1.96 -3.85
CA TYR A 123 7.47 -3.00 -4.31
C TYR A 123 8.84 -2.42 -4.63
N LYS A 124 9.88 -3.08 -4.14
CA LYS A 124 11.25 -2.61 -4.28
C LYS A 124 12.04 -3.40 -5.34
N GLY A 125 11.56 -4.58 -5.68
CA GLY A 125 12.28 -5.53 -6.53
C GLY A 125 12.76 -6.72 -5.71
N ASN A 126 13.08 -7.81 -6.37
CA ASN A 126 13.62 -9.02 -5.75
C ASN A 126 12.74 -9.57 -4.62
N ASP A 127 11.42 -9.48 -4.81
CA ASP A 127 10.42 -9.93 -3.83
C ASP A 127 10.46 -9.16 -2.51
N LEU A 128 11.02 -7.96 -2.53
CA LEU A 128 11.05 -7.09 -1.36
C LEU A 128 10.12 -5.91 -1.56
N PHE A 129 9.57 -5.39 -0.47
CA PHE A 129 8.72 -4.21 -0.51
C PHE A 129 8.91 -3.36 0.74
N ILE A 130 8.61 -2.08 0.62
CA ILE A 130 8.76 -1.11 1.71
C ILE A 130 7.37 -0.81 2.24
N GLN A 131 7.22 -0.81 3.56
CA GLN A 131 5.92 -0.64 4.19
C GLN A 131 6.02 0.03 5.56
N ALA A 132 4.91 0.61 6.00
CA ALA A 132 4.69 1.00 7.38
C ALA A 132 3.70 -0.02 7.95
N PRO A 133 4.17 -1.02 8.72
CA PRO A 133 3.35 -2.21 8.97
C PRO A 133 2.25 -2.06 10.02
N GLN A 134 2.58 -1.59 11.21
CA GLN A 134 1.63 -1.57 12.32
C GLN A 134 2.16 -0.73 13.48
N PRO A 135 1.30 -0.38 14.45
CA PRO A 135 1.75 0.33 15.65
C PRO A 135 2.85 -0.43 16.37
N GLY A 136 3.85 0.29 16.83
CA GLY A 136 5.02 -0.27 17.50
C GLY A 136 6.16 -0.60 16.56
N ASP A 137 5.92 -0.60 15.27
CA ASP A 137 6.92 -0.84 14.23
C ASP A 137 7.33 0.45 13.55
N CYS A 138 8.20 0.35 12.58
CA CYS A 138 8.62 1.48 11.78
C CYS A 138 8.60 1.09 10.30
N VAL A 139 8.76 2.08 9.43
CA VAL A 139 8.90 1.83 8.00
C VAL A 139 10.09 0.92 7.78
N ARG A 140 9.87 -0.15 7.05
CA ARG A 140 10.90 -1.19 6.86
C ARG A 140 10.71 -1.92 5.53
N VAL A 141 11.75 -2.66 5.14
CA VAL A 141 11.70 -3.59 4.01
C VAL A 141 11.22 -4.94 4.53
N SER A 142 10.32 -5.56 3.79
CA SER A 142 9.80 -6.89 4.11
C SER A 142 9.83 -7.78 2.88
N ASN A 143 9.74 -9.08 3.10
CA ASN A 143 9.80 -10.08 2.02
C ASN A 143 8.40 -10.51 1.62
N LEU A 144 8.08 -10.31 0.33
CA LEU A 144 6.79 -10.67 -0.23
C LEU A 144 6.54 -12.18 -0.20
N ASN A 145 7.61 -12.98 -0.20
CA ASN A 145 7.50 -14.44 -0.20
C ASN A 145 7.40 -15.04 1.21
N SER A 146 7.44 -14.21 2.26
CA SER A 146 7.17 -14.73 3.59
C SER A 146 5.76 -15.31 3.63
N ALA A 147 5.54 -16.32 4.46
CA ALA A 147 4.22 -16.97 4.54
C ALA A 147 3.13 -15.95 4.87
N TYR A 148 3.43 -15.02 5.77
CA TYR A 148 2.44 -14.02 6.19
C TYR A 148 1.96 -13.18 5.00
N TYR A 149 2.87 -12.57 4.25
CA TYR A 149 2.49 -11.68 3.16
C TYR A 149 2.07 -12.43 1.91
N SER A 150 2.70 -13.57 1.62
CA SER A 150 2.35 -14.36 0.45
C SER A 150 0.88 -14.85 0.54
N ASN A 151 0.46 -15.24 1.73
CA ASN A 151 -0.92 -15.71 1.94
C ASN A 151 -1.94 -14.57 1.95
N ARG A 152 -1.50 -13.34 2.14
CA ARG A 152 -2.38 -12.17 2.22
C ARG A 152 -2.30 -11.26 1.01
N TYR A 153 -1.51 -11.62 0.05
CA TYR A 153 -1.41 -10.88 -1.22
C TYR A 153 -2.77 -10.82 -1.90
N TYR A 154 -3.19 -9.64 -2.29
CA TYR A 154 -4.48 -9.45 -2.96
C TYR A 154 -4.28 -9.05 -4.42
N VAL A 155 -3.66 -7.91 -4.67
CA VAL A 155 -3.46 -7.39 -6.03
C VAL A 155 -2.30 -6.41 -6.04
N ALA A 156 -1.68 -6.21 -7.17
CA ALA A 156 -0.70 -5.15 -7.36
C ALA A 156 -1.19 -4.17 -8.40
N LYS A 157 -0.79 -2.91 -8.24
CA LYS A 157 -1.19 -1.82 -9.14
C LYS A 157 0.03 -1.04 -9.58
N ARG A 158 0.10 -0.73 -10.85
CA ARG A 158 1.10 0.20 -11.41
C ARG A 158 0.43 1.53 -11.66
N ILE A 159 1.04 2.59 -11.14
CA ILE A 159 0.46 3.94 -11.17
C ILE A 159 1.05 4.76 -12.30
N ILE A 160 2.35 4.67 -12.51
CA ILE A 160 3.04 5.47 -13.53
C ILE A 160 3.47 4.62 -14.69
N LYS A 161 3.62 5.28 -15.85
CA LYS A 161 4.00 4.63 -17.08
C LYS A 161 5.49 4.35 -17.11
#